data_a77b3655a1e5c62088fa39d9568ca40a
#
_entry.id   a77b3655a1e5c62088fa39d9568ca40a
#
_cell.length_a   1.000
_cell.length_b   1.000
_cell.length_c   1.000
_cell.angle_alpha   90.00
_cell.angle_beta   90.00
_cell.angle_gamma   90.00
#
_symmetry.space_group_name_H-M   'P 1'
#
loop_
_entity.id
_entity.type
_entity.pdbx_description
1 polymer ?
#
loop_
_entity_poly.entity_id
_entity_poly.type
_entity_poly.pdbx_seq_one_letter_code
_entity_poly.pdbx_strand_id
1 'polypeptide(L)'
;YLFAVLAPANLYLDVAIDLAVEKNNGKPVTVAMAFEQDAFSQDVRLGVLDAIKRTGSKKVIDDKLPKELNDMAATLVKVKQMKPDVLVVSGHTKGALTAIRQIAEMKVDVPMLAMTHCDAAKLSKQHGKNSQYALCASQWHKTLTYKDNFFKDGMKYAADFEKEFGYDPPYQSAESSAALLVFKDAFERANSFD
;
A
#
# COMPACT_ATOMS: atom_id res chain seq x y z
N TYR A 1 -1.75 -12.79 25.28
CA TYR A 1 -1.37 -13.22 23.95
C TYR A 1 -1.86 -12.22 22.91
N LEU A 2 -1.06 -11.96 21.86
CA LEU A 2 -1.41 -11.06 20.77
C LEU A 2 -1.28 -11.84 19.45
N PHE A 3 -2.31 -11.76 18.61
CA PHE A 3 -2.33 -12.36 17.29
C PHE A 3 -2.56 -11.26 16.25
N ALA A 4 -1.76 -11.21 15.20
CA ALA A 4 -1.90 -10.27 14.11
C ALA A 4 -2.39 -11.00 12.85
N VAL A 5 -3.40 -10.45 12.20
CA VAL A 5 -3.90 -10.92 10.90
C VAL A 5 -3.39 -10.07 9.74
N LEU A 6 -2.50 -9.13 10.04
CA LEU A 6 -1.86 -8.20 9.10
C LEU A 6 -0.37 -8.52 8.99
N ALA A 7 0.19 -8.37 7.79
CA ALA A 7 1.64 -8.39 7.63
C ALA A 7 2.28 -7.16 8.31
N PRO A 8 3.52 -7.27 8.80
CA PRO A 8 4.26 -6.13 9.34
C PRO A 8 4.39 -5.00 8.31
N ALA A 9 4.32 -3.74 8.77
CA ALA A 9 4.32 -2.56 7.91
C ALA A 9 5.58 -2.43 7.02
N ASN A 10 6.71 -2.92 7.48
CA ASN A 10 7.95 -2.94 6.69
C ASN A 10 7.92 -3.84 5.45
N LEU A 11 6.90 -4.69 5.30
CA LEU A 11 6.69 -5.52 4.11
C LEU A 11 5.67 -4.94 3.11
N TYR A 12 5.24 -3.68 3.29
CA TYR A 12 4.20 -3.11 2.43
C TYR A 12 4.70 -2.67 1.06
N LEU A 13 5.89 -2.07 0.98
CA LEU A 13 6.41 -1.49 -0.27
C LEU A 13 7.83 -1.96 -0.64
N ASP A 14 8.41 -2.87 0.12
CA ASP A 14 9.72 -3.45 -0.16
C ASP A 14 9.74 -4.18 -1.51
N VAL A 15 8.69 -4.97 -1.80
CA VAL A 15 8.54 -5.70 -3.07
C VAL A 15 8.42 -4.77 -4.30
N ALA A 16 8.02 -3.52 -4.14
CA ALA A 16 7.99 -2.56 -5.24
C ALA A 16 9.41 -2.27 -5.77
N ILE A 17 10.41 -2.28 -4.90
CA ILE A 17 11.81 -2.11 -5.30
C ILE A 17 12.31 -3.34 -6.06
N ASP A 18 11.94 -4.55 -5.62
CA ASP A 18 12.29 -5.79 -6.33
C ASP A 18 11.67 -5.81 -7.73
N LEU A 19 10.40 -5.44 -7.84
CA LEU A 19 9.72 -5.33 -9.13
C LEU A 19 10.39 -4.29 -10.05
N ALA A 20 10.82 -3.15 -9.51
CA ALA A 20 11.52 -2.13 -10.28
C ALA A 20 12.87 -2.64 -10.82
N VAL A 21 13.62 -3.36 -9.99
CA VAL A 21 14.88 -4.00 -10.41
C VAL A 21 14.63 -5.07 -11.46
N GLU A 22 13.59 -5.90 -11.29
CA GLU A 22 13.19 -6.90 -12.30
C GLU A 22 12.87 -6.22 -13.65
N LYS A 23 12.05 -5.16 -13.63
CA LYS A 23 11.71 -4.39 -14.84
C LYS A 23 12.92 -3.69 -15.45
N ASN A 24 13.94 -3.41 -14.66
CA ASN A 24 15.22 -2.84 -15.13
C ASN A 24 16.25 -3.93 -15.52
N ASN A 25 15.79 -5.11 -15.90
CA ASN A 25 16.63 -6.25 -16.29
C ASN A 25 17.64 -6.68 -15.20
N GLY A 26 17.23 -6.66 -13.95
CA GLY A 26 18.03 -7.03 -12.78
C GLY A 26 19.06 -5.97 -12.36
N LYS A 27 19.06 -4.78 -12.97
CA LYS A 27 19.98 -3.70 -12.61
C LYS A 27 19.40 -2.84 -11.49
N PRO A 28 20.24 -2.34 -10.57
CA PRO A 28 19.83 -1.39 -9.54
C PRO A 28 19.11 -0.16 -10.10
N VAL A 29 18.19 0.39 -9.33
CA VAL A 29 17.36 1.56 -9.68
C VAL A 29 17.61 2.73 -8.73
N THR A 30 17.20 3.93 -9.14
CA THR A 30 17.17 5.12 -8.29
C THR A 30 15.80 5.30 -7.65
N VAL A 31 15.77 5.54 -6.34
CA VAL A 31 14.54 5.57 -5.55
C VAL A 31 14.40 6.92 -4.84
N ALA A 32 13.29 7.60 -5.09
CA ALA A 32 12.80 8.71 -4.29
C ALA A 32 11.77 8.21 -3.29
N MET A 33 11.85 8.70 -2.06
CA MET A 33 11.00 8.28 -0.95
C MET A 33 10.39 9.50 -0.27
N ALA A 34 9.09 9.43 0.03
CA ALA A 34 8.34 10.45 0.75
C ALA A 34 7.40 9.77 1.76
N PHE A 35 7.61 10.01 3.06
CA PHE A 35 6.92 9.31 4.15
C PHE A 35 6.33 10.27 5.16
N GLU A 36 5.07 10.04 5.54
CA GLU A 36 4.46 10.74 6.68
C GLU A 36 5.18 10.42 7.99
N GLN A 37 5.19 11.39 8.91
CA GLN A 37 5.85 11.25 10.20
C GLN A 37 4.93 10.57 11.23
N ASP A 38 4.53 9.34 10.95
CA ASP A 38 3.82 8.45 11.86
C ASP A 38 4.52 7.09 11.97
N ALA A 39 4.17 6.30 12.97
CA ALA A 39 4.84 5.02 13.23
C ALA A 39 4.71 4.04 12.05
N PHE A 40 3.51 3.93 11.45
CA PHE A 40 3.27 3.05 10.32
C PHE A 40 4.15 3.41 9.11
N SER A 41 4.13 4.68 8.70
CA SER A 41 4.91 5.14 7.54
C SER A 41 6.42 5.04 7.78
N GLN A 42 6.89 5.20 9.02
CA GLN A 42 8.30 5.00 9.36
C GLN A 42 8.70 3.51 9.27
N ASP A 43 7.85 2.58 9.69
CA ASP A 43 8.12 1.15 9.52
C ASP A 43 8.13 0.74 8.04
N VAL A 44 7.18 1.24 7.24
CA VAL A 44 7.21 1.06 5.76
C VAL A 44 8.53 1.58 5.18
N ARG A 45 8.98 2.76 5.61
CA ARG A 45 10.26 3.34 5.18
C ARG A 45 11.44 2.43 5.49
N LEU A 46 11.49 1.81 6.66
CA LEU A 46 12.56 0.88 7.02
C LEU A 46 12.62 -0.31 6.04
N GLY A 47 11.49 -0.90 5.70
CA GLY A 47 11.42 -1.98 4.72
C GLY A 47 11.92 -1.56 3.33
N VAL A 48 11.53 -0.37 2.86
CA VAL A 48 12.01 0.16 1.57
C VAL A 48 13.53 0.40 1.61
N LEU A 49 14.07 0.91 2.72
CA LEU A 49 15.53 1.08 2.89
C LEU A 49 16.27 -0.26 2.86
N ASP A 50 15.73 -1.28 3.49
CA ASP A 50 16.31 -2.64 3.47
C ASP A 50 16.29 -3.21 2.04
N ALA A 51 15.20 -3.03 1.30
CA ALA A 51 15.10 -3.44 -0.10
C ALA A 51 16.11 -2.70 -1.00
N ILE A 52 16.25 -1.38 -0.83
CA ILE A 52 17.26 -0.57 -1.52
C ILE A 52 18.67 -1.12 -1.26
N LYS A 53 18.99 -1.41 0.00
CA LYS A 53 20.28 -1.99 0.38
C LYS A 53 20.49 -3.38 -0.22
N ARG A 54 19.50 -4.25 -0.11
CA ARG A 54 19.54 -5.64 -0.60
C ARG A 54 19.71 -5.72 -2.12
N THR A 55 19.07 -4.82 -2.86
CA THR A 55 19.13 -4.79 -4.33
C THR A 55 20.31 -3.99 -4.88
N GLY A 56 21.09 -3.32 -4.04
CA GLY A 56 22.15 -2.40 -4.48
C GLY A 56 21.63 -1.12 -5.14
N SER A 57 20.33 -0.83 -5.01
CA SER A 57 19.69 0.37 -5.55
C SER A 57 20.14 1.64 -4.82
N LYS A 58 19.83 2.81 -5.36
CA LYS A 58 20.31 4.08 -4.82
C LYS A 58 19.14 4.97 -4.36
N LYS A 59 19.11 5.30 -3.08
CA LYS A 59 18.23 6.33 -2.55
C LYS A 59 18.70 7.72 -3.00
N VAL A 60 17.86 8.47 -3.71
CA VAL A 60 18.17 9.83 -4.20
C VAL A 60 17.38 10.92 -3.47
N ILE A 61 16.20 10.59 -2.94
CA ILE A 61 15.36 11.46 -2.10
C ILE A 61 14.87 10.65 -0.90
N ASP A 62 14.81 11.29 0.27
CA ASP A 62 14.27 10.69 1.50
C ASP A 62 13.60 11.81 2.31
N ASP A 63 12.40 12.18 1.89
CA ASP A 63 11.65 13.29 2.47
C ASP A 63 10.67 12.80 3.54
N LYS A 64 10.69 13.49 4.68
CA LYS A 64 9.72 13.33 5.77
C LYS A 64 8.61 14.35 5.57
N LEU A 65 7.38 13.87 5.49
CA LEU A 65 6.19 14.69 5.29
C LEU A 65 5.42 14.83 6.60
N PRO A 66 4.70 15.92 6.82
CA PRO A 66 3.81 16.05 7.98
C PRO A 66 2.78 14.93 8.01
N LYS A 67 2.30 14.58 9.20
CA LYS A 67 1.09 13.74 9.33
C LYS A 67 -0.05 14.39 8.55
N GLU A 68 -0.92 13.55 7.97
CA GLU A 68 -2.02 14.00 7.12
C GLU A 68 -1.52 14.90 5.97
N LEU A 69 -0.66 14.33 5.16
CA LEU A 69 -0.05 14.99 4.00
C LEU A 69 -1.05 15.89 3.25
N ASN A 70 -0.83 17.20 3.30
CA ASN A 70 -1.63 18.20 2.61
C ASN A 70 -0.90 18.76 1.37
N ASP A 71 0.42 18.70 1.36
CA ASP A 71 1.25 19.23 0.30
C ASP A 71 2.57 18.47 0.20
N MET A 72 2.97 18.08 -1.01
CA MET A 72 4.26 17.48 -1.34
C MET A 72 4.96 18.18 -2.51
N ALA A 73 4.55 19.38 -2.86
CA ALA A 73 5.08 20.12 -4.00
C ALA A 73 6.62 20.24 -3.97
N ALA A 74 7.19 20.53 -2.79
CA ALA A 74 8.65 20.62 -2.63
C ALA A 74 9.36 19.29 -2.96
N THR A 75 8.81 18.17 -2.52
CA THR A 75 9.31 16.83 -2.88
C THR A 75 9.18 16.58 -4.38
N LEU A 76 8.04 16.92 -4.99
CA LEU A 76 7.81 16.72 -6.41
C LEU A 76 8.71 17.57 -7.30
N VAL A 77 9.10 18.77 -6.87
CA VAL A 77 10.14 19.57 -7.54
C VAL A 77 11.48 18.81 -7.58
N LYS A 78 11.90 18.24 -6.44
CA LYS A 78 13.12 17.40 -6.39
C LYS A 78 13.00 16.17 -7.30
N VAL A 79 11.84 15.49 -7.29
CA VAL A 79 11.57 14.34 -8.17
C VAL A 79 11.73 14.70 -9.64
N LYS A 80 11.19 15.85 -10.09
CA LYS A 80 11.34 16.33 -11.46
C LYS A 80 12.81 16.60 -11.83
N GLN A 81 13.61 17.09 -10.90
CA GLN A 81 15.03 17.37 -11.11
C GLN A 81 15.87 16.08 -11.13
N MET A 82 15.62 15.18 -10.18
CA MET A 82 16.41 13.96 -9.99
C MET A 82 16.00 12.82 -10.92
N LYS A 83 14.76 12.84 -11.45
CA LYS A 83 14.19 11.82 -12.34
C LYS A 83 14.43 10.40 -11.84
N PRO A 84 13.96 10.04 -10.66
CA PRO A 84 14.14 8.69 -10.12
C PRO A 84 13.37 7.65 -10.94
N ASP A 85 13.85 6.42 -10.94
CA ASP A 85 13.14 5.29 -11.56
C ASP A 85 11.87 4.92 -10.77
N VAL A 86 11.90 5.11 -9.45
CA VAL A 86 10.79 4.79 -8.54
C VAL A 86 10.52 5.96 -7.59
N LEU A 87 9.25 6.33 -7.45
CA LEU A 87 8.76 7.18 -6.37
C LEU A 87 7.92 6.33 -5.40
N VAL A 88 8.34 6.27 -4.15
CA VAL A 88 7.62 5.61 -3.07
C VAL A 88 6.97 6.67 -2.19
N VAL A 89 5.65 6.57 -1.98
CA VAL A 89 4.91 7.46 -1.09
C VAL A 89 4.16 6.64 -0.05
N SER A 90 4.46 6.86 1.22
CA SER A 90 3.74 6.21 2.32
C SER A 90 3.09 7.24 3.24
N GLY A 91 1.81 7.02 3.47
CA GLY A 91 0.93 7.78 4.33
C GLY A 91 -0.43 7.11 4.35
N HIS A 92 -1.44 7.84 4.78
CA HIS A 92 -2.82 7.36 4.82
C HIS A 92 -3.62 7.81 3.59
N THR A 93 -4.89 7.42 3.48
CA THR A 93 -5.75 7.69 2.30
C THR A 93 -5.73 9.15 1.85
N LYS A 94 -5.76 10.11 2.79
CA LYS A 94 -5.69 11.54 2.47
C LYS A 94 -4.37 11.91 1.79
N GLY A 95 -3.25 11.37 2.28
CA GLY A 95 -1.93 11.56 1.69
C GLY A 95 -1.83 10.97 0.29
N ALA A 96 -2.38 9.77 0.07
CA ALA A 96 -2.43 9.15 -1.25
C ALA A 96 -3.22 10.00 -2.26
N LEU A 97 -4.39 10.51 -1.87
CA LEU A 97 -5.20 11.43 -2.69
C LEU A 97 -4.41 12.70 -3.04
N THR A 98 -3.75 13.32 -2.06
CA THR A 98 -2.93 14.52 -2.26
C THR A 98 -1.77 14.25 -3.23
N ALA A 99 -1.06 13.14 -3.03
CA ALA A 99 0.07 12.76 -3.88
C ALA A 99 -0.36 12.59 -5.35
N ILE A 100 -1.40 11.80 -5.62
CA ILE A 100 -1.89 11.57 -6.99
C ILE A 100 -2.34 12.87 -7.64
N ARG A 101 -3.08 13.72 -6.91
CA ARG A 101 -3.51 15.01 -7.40
C ARG A 101 -2.33 15.90 -7.79
N GLN A 102 -1.36 16.08 -6.89
CA GLN A 102 -0.22 16.97 -7.13
C GLN A 102 0.76 16.42 -8.18
N ILE A 103 0.97 15.11 -8.25
CA ILE A 103 1.74 14.47 -9.34
C ILE A 103 1.13 14.84 -10.69
N ALA A 104 -0.21 14.74 -10.82
CA ALA A 104 -0.91 15.08 -12.05
C ALA A 104 -0.88 16.59 -12.35
N GLU A 105 -1.20 17.45 -11.39
CA GLU A 105 -1.20 18.91 -11.52
C GLU A 105 0.18 19.46 -11.92
N MET A 106 1.22 18.93 -11.29
CA MET A 106 2.61 19.34 -11.57
C MET A 106 3.22 18.61 -12.77
N LYS A 107 2.50 17.67 -13.39
CA LYS A 107 2.98 16.86 -14.51
C LYS A 107 4.34 16.22 -14.20
N VAL A 108 4.38 15.51 -13.06
CA VAL A 108 5.57 14.76 -12.64
C VAL A 108 5.54 13.40 -13.33
N ASP A 109 6.55 13.14 -14.14
CA ASP A 109 6.74 11.85 -14.78
C ASP A 109 7.63 10.96 -13.91
N VAL A 110 7.12 9.81 -13.53
CA VAL A 110 7.85 8.79 -12.75
C VAL A 110 7.55 7.43 -13.37
N PRO A 111 8.59 6.68 -13.79
CA PRO A 111 8.39 5.37 -14.41
C PRO A 111 7.61 4.39 -13.54
N MET A 112 7.79 4.44 -12.23
CA MET A 112 7.05 3.62 -11.27
C MET A 112 6.66 4.43 -10.03
N LEU A 113 5.37 4.48 -9.73
CA LEU A 113 4.81 5.06 -8.50
C LEU A 113 4.29 3.94 -7.60
N ALA A 114 4.83 3.82 -6.40
CA ALA A 114 4.39 2.83 -5.40
C ALA A 114 3.89 3.55 -4.13
N MET A 115 2.71 3.15 -3.64
CA MET A 115 2.05 3.88 -2.57
C MET A 115 1.35 2.95 -1.57
N THR A 116 1.20 3.42 -0.35
CA THR A 116 0.26 2.84 0.60
C THR A 116 -1.12 3.48 0.47
N HIS A 117 -2.19 2.76 0.86
CA HIS A 117 -3.59 3.25 0.93
C HIS A 117 -4.11 3.90 -0.36
N CYS A 118 -3.62 3.46 -1.52
CA CYS A 118 -4.08 3.94 -2.83
C CYS A 118 -5.06 2.97 -3.54
N ASP A 119 -5.42 1.87 -2.94
CA ASP A 119 -6.35 0.84 -3.43
C ASP A 119 -7.83 1.20 -3.25
N ALA A 120 -8.12 2.30 -2.56
CA ALA A 120 -9.50 2.69 -2.31
C ALA A 120 -10.24 3.05 -3.60
N ALA A 121 -11.44 2.49 -3.79
CA ALA A 121 -12.36 2.83 -4.89
C ALA A 121 -12.58 4.35 -5.02
N LYS A 122 -12.44 5.08 -3.92
CA LYS A 122 -12.51 6.54 -3.85
C LYS A 122 -11.43 7.22 -4.70
N LEU A 123 -10.22 6.66 -4.74
CA LEU A 123 -9.12 7.18 -5.56
C LEU A 123 -9.43 7.14 -7.05
N SER A 124 -9.91 6.00 -7.53
CA SER A 124 -10.31 5.83 -8.94
C SER A 124 -11.45 6.78 -9.32
N LYS A 125 -12.45 6.95 -8.44
CA LYS A 125 -13.57 7.87 -8.68
C LYS A 125 -13.13 9.34 -8.72
N GLN A 126 -12.18 9.76 -7.89
CA GLN A 126 -11.76 11.17 -7.80
C GLN A 126 -10.70 11.56 -8.83
N HIS A 127 -9.80 10.65 -9.18
CA HIS A 127 -8.63 10.96 -10.00
C HIS A 127 -8.62 10.27 -11.38
N GLY A 128 -9.54 9.32 -11.62
CA GLY A 128 -9.70 8.67 -12.92
C GLY A 128 -8.38 8.18 -13.49
N LYS A 129 -8.01 8.64 -14.68
CA LYS A 129 -6.78 8.25 -15.38
C LYS A 129 -5.49 8.57 -14.59
N ASN A 130 -5.50 9.57 -13.73
CA ASN A 130 -4.32 9.98 -12.96
C ASN A 130 -3.95 8.98 -11.85
N SER A 131 -4.87 8.10 -11.45
CA SER A 131 -4.61 7.02 -10.49
C SER A 131 -4.22 5.69 -11.15
N GLN A 132 -4.27 5.62 -12.48
CA GLN A 132 -3.90 4.40 -13.20
C GLN A 132 -2.40 4.14 -13.09
N TYR A 133 -2.04 2.85 -13.01
CA TYR A 133 -0.66 2.36 -12.93
C TYR A 133 0.10 2.70 -11.63
N ALA A 134 -0.53 3.32 -10.63
CA ALA A 134 0.05 3.36 -9.30
C ALA A 134 0.03 1.95 -8.68
N LEU A 135 1.17 1.50 -8.18
CA LEU A 135 1.28 0.25 -7.43
C LEU A 135 0.80 0.50 -6.00
N CYS A 136 -0.27 -0.16 -5.63
CA CYS A 136 -0.84 -0.02 -4.30
C CYS A 136 -0.50 -1.23 -3.45
N ALA A 137 0.10 -1.02 -2.28
CA ALA A 137 0.26 -2.07 -1.30
C ALA A 137 -1.13 -2.52 -0.82
N SER A 138 -1.41 -3.80 -0.96
CA SER A 138 -2.63 -4.43 -0.46
C SER A 138 -2.29 -5.77 0.19
N GLN A 139 -2.91 -6.07 1.32
CA GLN A 139 -2.67 -7.33 2.03
C GLN A 139 -3.68 -8.41 1.70
N TRP A 140 -4.76 -8.04 1.04
CA TRP A 140 -5.76 -8.96 0.54
C TRP A 140 -6.31 -8.49 -0.81
N HIS A 141 -6.63 -9.43 -1.66
CA HIS A 141 -7.36 -9.20 -2.90
C HIS A 141 -8.27 -10.40 -3.18
N LYS A 142 -9.44 -10.14 -3.74
CA LYS A 142 -10.47 -11.18 -4.01
C LYS A 142 -10.01 -12.33 -4.91
N THR A 143 -8.94 -12.15 -5.66
CA THR A 143 -8.35 -13.20 -6.52
C THR A 143 -7.40 -14.14 -5.80
N LEU A 144 -7.11 -13.92 -4.50
CA LEU A 144 -6.35 -14.88 -3.70
C LEU A 144 -7.12 -16.20 -3.58
N THR A 145 -6.39 -17.29 -3.65
CA THR A 145 -6.95 -18.65 -3.75
C THR A 145 -7.23 -19.29 -2.39
N TYR A 146 -7.09 -18.54 -1.30
CA TYR A 146 -7.43 -19.02 0.04
C TYR A 146 -8.93 -19.30 0.18
N LYS A 147 -9.25 -20.33 0.95
CA LYS A 147 -10.62 -20.77 1.20
C LYS A 147 -10.85 -20.98 2.68
N ASP A 148 -12.07 -20.72 3.12
CA ASP A 148 -12.56 -21.01 4.46
C ASP A 148 -13.97 -21.63 4.44
N ASN A 149 -14.41 -22.12 5.60
CA ASN A 149 -15.72 -22.75 5.71
C ASN A 149 -16.88 -21.75 5.78
N PHE A 150 -16.62 -20.49 6.11
CA PHE A 150 -17.64 -19.47 6.32
C PHE A 150 -17.91 -18.65 5.06
N PHE A 151 -16.89 -17.96 4.54
CA PHE A 151 -17.00 -17.11 3.34
C PHE A 151 -16.74 -17.88 2.03
N LYS A 152 -16.22 -19.09 2.09
CA LYS A 152 -15.82 -19.98 0.99
C LYS A 152 -14.52 -19.57 0.32
N ASP A 153 -14.48 -18.45 -0.39
CA ASP A 153 -13.27 -17.91 -1.04
C ASP A 153 -13.36 -16.37 -1.18
N GLY A 154 -12.28 -15.76 -1.63
CA GLY A 154 -12.19 -14.31 -1.76
C GLY A 154 -13.21 -13.69 -2.73
N MET A 155 -13.55 -14.38 -3.82
CA MET A 155 -14.55 -13.92 -4.79
C MET A 155 -15.95 -13.92 -4.19
N LYS A 156 -16.30 -14.99 -3.45
CA LYS A 156 -17.59 -15.08 -2.77
C LYS A 156 -17.72 -14.04 -1.66
N TYR A 157 -16.66 -13.86 -0.86
CA TYR A 157 -16.60 -12.79 0.13
C TYR A 157 -16.84 -11.40 -0.49
N ALA A 158 -16.13 -11.10 -1.59
CA ALA A 158 -16.27 -9.81 -2.27
C ALA A 158 -17.72 -9.61 -2.81
N ALA A 159 -18.29 -10.63 -3.41
CA ALA A 159 -19.67 -10.55 -3.95
C ALA A 159 -20.72 -10.33 -2.84
N ASP A 160 -20.59 -11.02 -1.71
CA ASP A 160 -21.49 -10.84 -0.56
C ASP A 160 -21.33 -9.46 0.07
N PHE A 161 -20.08 -8.98 0.21
CA PHE A 161 -19.79 -7.65 0.73
C PHE A 161 -20.35 -6.54 -0.18
N GLU A 162 -20.13 -6.65 -1.49
CA GLU A 162 -20.65 -5.68 -2.46
C GLU A 162 -22.18 -5.65 -2.47
N LYS A 163 -22.82 -6.80 -2.35
CA LYS A 163 -24.28 -6.91 -2.24
C LYS A 163 -24.82 -6.20 -1.00
N GLU A 164 -24.14 -6.29 0.12
CA GLU A 164 -24.56 -5.70 1.40
C GLU A 164 -24.24 -4.20 1.48
N PHE A 165 -23.05 -3.80 1.03
CA PHE A 165 -22.52 -2.45 1.25
C PHE A 165 -22.46 -1.57 -0.01
N GLY A 166 -22.65 -2.15 -1.22
CA GLY A 166 -22.69 -1.40 -2.48
C GLY A 166 -21.33 -0.98 -3.04
N TYR A 167 -20.23 -1.55 -2.54
CA TYR A 167 -18.87 -1.30 -3.05
C TYR A 167 -17.96 -2.51 -2.83
N ASP A 168 -16.87 -2.60 -3.59
CA ASP A 168 -15.87 -3.67 -3.48
C ASP A 168 -15.13 -3.59 -2.14
N PRO A 169 -14.95 -4.68 -1.38
CA PRO A 169 -14.31 -4.63 -0.06
C PRO A 169 -12.84 -4.20 -0.15
N PRO A 170 -12.41 -3.18 0.62
CA PRO A 170 -11.00 -2.93 0.82
C PRO A 170 -10.37 -4.04 1.67
N TYR A 171 -9.05 -4.21 1.57
CA TYR A 171 -8.35 -5.28 2.30
C TYR A 171 -8.59 -5.20 3.82
N GLN A 172 -8.73 -4.00 4.39
CA GLN A 172 -9.00 -3.81 5.82
C GLN A 172 -10.32 -4.46 6.26
N SER A 173 -11.35 -4.45 5.39
CA SER A 173 -12.63 -5.13 5.69
C SER A 173 -12.45 -6.65 5.70
N ALA A 174 -11.70 -7.20 4.74
CA ALA A 174 -11.42 -8.63 4.70
C ALA A 174 -10.61 -9.09 5.93
N GLU A 175 -9.62 -8.32 6.33
CA GLU A 175 -8.79 -8.61 7.51
C GLU A 175 -9.57 -8.48 8.83
N SER A 176 -10.46 -7.50 8.94
CA SER A 176 -11.36 -7.38 10.10
C SER A 176 -12.29 -8.60 10.20
N SER A 177 -12.79 -9.09 9.08
CA SER A 177 -13.58 -10.32 9.02
C SER A 177 -12.73 -11.55 9.38
N ALA A 178 -11.48 -11.62 8.92
CA ALA A 178 -10.55 -12.68 9.29
C ALA A 178 -10.24 -12.68 10.79
N ALA A 179 -10.02 -11.50 11.38
CA ALA A 179 -9.81 -11.37 12.83
C ALA A 179 -11.02 -11.93 13.63
N LEU A 180 -12.24 -11.65 13.17
CA LEU A 180 -13.45 -12.21 13.79
C LEU A 180 -13.50 -13.73 13.67
N LEU A 181 -13.09 -14.29 12.52
CA LEU A 181 -13.03 -15.75 12.35
C LEU A 181 -12.00 -16.41 13.27
N VAL A 182 -10.88 -15.75 13.57
CA VAL A 182 -9.89 -16.23 14.55
C VAL A 182 -10.52 -16.33 15.94
N PHE A 183 -11.28 -15.32 16.38
CA PHE A 183 -12.00 -15.37 17.66
C PHE A 183 -13.07 -16.46 17.65
N LYS A 184 -13.87 -16.56 16.60
CA LYS A 184 -14.89 -17.60 16.45
C LYS A 184 -14.27 -18.99 16.61
N ASP A 185 -13.21 -19.31 15.88
CA ASP A 185 -12.52 -20.60 15.94
C ASP A 185 -11.94 -20.86 17.34
N ALA A 186 -11.35 -19.85 17.98
CA ALA A 186 -10.81 -19.96 19.33
C ALA A 186 -11.89 -20.29 20.35
N PHE A 187 -13.01 -19.57 20.35
CA PHE A 187 -14.13 -19.80 21.27
C PHE A 187 -14.80 -21.17 21.06
N GLU A 188 -14.99 -21.59 19.80
CA GLU A 188 -15.54 -22.92 19.50
C GLU A 188 -14.62 -24.04 19.98
N ARG A 189 -13.30 -23.92 19.78
CA ARG A 189 -12.34 -24.93 20.28
C ARG A 189 -12.20 -24.94 21.80
N ALA A 190 -12.23 -23.77 22.43
CA ALA A 190 -12.16 -23.65 23.88
C ALA A 190 -13.50 -24.05 24.58
N ASN A 191 -14.60 -24.06 23.84
CA ASN A 191 -15.96 -24.16 24.37
C ASN A 191 -16.19 -23.14 25.50
N SER A 192 -15.64 -21.95 25.40
CA SER A 192 -15.68 -20.86 26.38
C SER A 192 -15.48 -19.51 25.69
N PHE A 193 -15.99 -18.46 26.32
CA PHE A 193 -15.73 -17.07 25.99
C PHE A 193 -14.70 -16.40 26.92
N ASP A 194 -14.12 -17.14 27.84
CA ASP A 194 -13.08 -16.68 28.78
C ASP A 194 -11.67 -16.89 28.21
#